data_30a26428484a4ca5fe68c053d3ab1c4a
#
_entry.id   30a26428484a4ca5fe68c053d3ab1c4a
#
_cell.length_a   1.000
_cell.length_b   1.000
_cell.length_c   1.000
_cell.angle_alpha   90.00
_cell.angle_beta   90.00
_cell.angle_gamma   90.00
#
_symmetry.space_group_name_H-M   'P 1'
#
loop_
_entity.id
_entity.type
_entity.pdbx_description
1 polymer ?
#
loop_
_entity_poly.entity_id
_entity_poly.type
_entity_poly.pdbx_seq_one_letter_code
_entity_poly.pdbx_strand_id
1 'polypeptide(L)'
;MLLDNDVREKLSEYLQLMENDILIKVSVADDSASAQMSEFVRELAGLSAKIHVEETELPRVPSFSINKIKQDVGITFAGIPLGHEFTSLVLALLQTSGYPPKIDASLVEQIKNIKGTFNFETYVSLTCHNCPEVVQALNIMSLLNPNITHTMVDGAIFKEEVEAKNILAVPFVYLNGQPFGGGRMELEEILSKLDIKPELAALAAKEPYDVLVIGGGPAGTSAAIYAARKGLRTGLLAEKLGGQINDTFGIENFISIKY
;
A
#
# COMPACT_ATOMS: atom_id res chain seq x y z
N MET A 1 -20.91 16.56 -17.30
CA MET A 1 -20.31 15.29 -17.73
C MET A 1 -18.81 15.42 -17.53
N LEU A 2 -18.27 14.68 -16.57
CA LEU A 2 -16.88 14.81 -16.12
C LEU A 2 -15.94 13.83 -16.83
N LEU A 3 -16.47 12.68 -17.27
CA LEU A 3 -15.73 11.71 -18.06
C LEU A 3 -15.93 12.02 -19.55
N ASP A 4 -14.83 12.14 -20.30
CA ASP A 4 -14.92 12.19 -21.76
C ASP A 4 -15.39 10.83 -22.35
N ASN A 5 -15.78 10.83 -23.63
CA ASN A 5 -16.37 9.64 -24.24
C ASN A 5 -15.39 8.46 -24.30
N ASP A 6 -14.10 8.71 -24.55
CA ASP A 6 -13.08 7.66 -24.65
C ASP A 6 -12.82 7.02 -23.30
N VAL A 7 -12.78 7.83 -22.21
CA VAL A 7 -12.63 7.34 -20.84
C VAL A 7 -13.86 6.55 -20.41
N ARG A 8 -15.06 7.01 -20.77
CA ARG A 8 -16.32 6.29 -20.47
C ARG A 8 -16.39 4.93 -21.15
N GLU A 9 -16.03 4.86 -22.42
CA GLU A 9 -16.02 3.61 -23.17
C GLU A 9 -15.06 2.61 -22.55
N LYS A 10 -13.81 3.01 -22.31
CA LYS A 10 -12.82 2.16 -21.64
C LYS A 10 -13.26 1.74 -20.23
N LEU A 11 -13.81 2.66 -19.45
CA LEU A 11 -14.30 2.34 -18.12
C LEU A 11 -15.45 1.33 -18.18
N SER A 12 -16.39 1.51 -19.12
CA SER A 12 -17.49 0.57 -19.34
C SER A 12 -16.97 -0.85 -19.71
N GLU A 13 -15.92 -0.94 -20.52
CA GLU A 13 -15.28 -2.23 -20.83
C GLU A 13 -14.67 -2.89 -19.59
N TYR A 14 -13.93 -2.13 -18.78
CA TYR A 14 -13.36 -2.65 -17.53
C TYR A 14 -14.44 -3.09 -16.55
N LEU A 15 -15.52 -2.32 -16.41
CA LEU A 15 -16.62 -2.65 -15.49
C LEU A 15 -17.38 -3.93 -15.86
N GLN A 16 -17.25 -4.43 -17.09
CA GLN A 16 -17.75 -5.76 -17.44
C GLN A 16 -17.05 -6.90 -16.68
N LEU A 17 -15.82 -6.64 -16.18
CA LEU A 17 -15.05 -7.60 -15.39
C LEU A 17 -15.49 -7.65 -13.91
N MET A 18 -16.44 -6.81 -13.49
CA MET A 18 -16.98 -6.86 -12.14
C MET A 18 -17.67 -8.19 -11.89
N GLU A 19 -17.36 -8.83 -10.77
CA GLU A 19 -17.95 -10.12 -10.39
C GLU A 19 -19.27 -9.93 -9.62
N ASN A 20 -19.24 -9.08 -8.60
CA ASN A 20 -20.38 -8.84 -7.72
C ASN A 20 -20.78 -7.36 -7.66
N ASP A 21 -21.94 -7.11 -7.10
CA ASP A 21 -22.43 -5.76 -6.82
C ASP A 21 -21.59 -5.09 -5.75
N ILE A 22 -21.39 -3.79 -5.90
CA ILE A 22 -20.70 -2.92 -4.94
C ILE A 22 -21.58 -1.74 -4.53
N LEU A 23 -21.28 -1.16 -3.37
CA LEU A 23 -21.93 0.03 -2.85
C LEU A 23 -20.92 1.18 -2.76
N ILE A 24 -21.21 2.25 -3.47
CA ILE A 24 -20.51 3.54 -3.30
C ILE A 24 -21.30 4.36 -2.27
N LYS A 25 -20.67 4.69 -1.16
CA LYS A 25 -21.21 5.65 -0.20
C LYS A 25 -20.57 7.00 -0.48
N VAL A 26 -21.35 8.03 -0.71
CA VAL A 26 -20.87 9.37 -1.08
C VAL A 26 -21.28 10.40 -0.03
N SER A 27 -20.35 11.29 0.31
CA SER A 27 -20.56 12.43 1.21
C SER A 27 -20.32 13.73 0.45
N VAL A 28 -21.34 14.55 0.42
CA VAL A 28 -21.39 15.81 -0.33
C VAL A 28 -22.04 16.92 0.49
N ALA A 29 -21.69 18.17 0.18
CA ALA A 29 -22.26 19.38 0.76
C ALA A 29 -22.88 20.27 -0.33
N ASP A 30 -23.36 21.43 0.02
CA ASP A 30 -23.88 22.42 -0.92
C ASP A 30 -22.77 23.35 -1.45
N ASP A 31 -21.86 22.74 -2.24
CA ASP A 31 -20.75 23.46 -2.88
C ASP A 31 -20.44 22.86 -4.27
N SER A 32 -19.60 23.57 -5.04
CA SER A 32 -19.30 23.17 -6.43
C SER A 32 -18.50 21.87 -6.54
N ALA A 33 -17.60 21.58 -5.59
CA ALA A 33 -16.79 20.36 -5.59
C ALA A 33 -17.67 19.15 -5.25
N SER A 34 -18.59 19.30 -4.32
CA SER A 34 -19.60 18.29 -3.96
C SER A 34 -20.59 18.03 -5.11
N ALA A 35 -20.98 19.07 -5.85
CA ALA A 35 -21.83 18.91 -7.04
C ALA A 35 -21.12 18.08 -8.13
N GLN A 36 -19.81 18.33 -8.36
CA GLN A 36 -18.99 17.54 -9.27
C GLN A 36 -18.86 16.09 -8.80
N MET A 37 -18.64 15.86 -7.51
CA MET A 37 -18.57 14.51 -6.92
C MET A 37 -19.89 13.74 -7.14
N SER A 38 -21.04 14.38 -6.90
CA SER A 38 -22.35 13.78 -7.14
C SER A 38 -22.56 13.40 -8.61
N GLU A 39 -22.18 14.29 -9.53
CA GLU A 39 -22.26 14.01 -10.96
C GLU A 39 -21.35 12.83 -11.33
N PHE A 40 -20.10 12.82 -10.86
CA PHE A 40 -19.14 11.76 -11.11
C PHE A 40 -19.63 10.40 -10.63
N VAL A 41 -20.10 10.30 -9.40
CA VAL A 41 -20.61 9.03 -8.83
C VAL A 41 -21.84 8.53 -9.57
N ARG A 42 -22.72 9.45 -10.02
CA ARG A 42 -23.88 9.08 -10.87
C ARG A 42 -23.44 8.58 -12.25
N GLU A 43 -22.41 9.21 -12.84
CA GLU A 43 -21.85 8.71 -14.10
C GLU A 43 -21.27 7.31 -13.95
N LEU A 44 -20.55 7.02 -12.87
CA LEU A 44 -20.04 5.67 -12.57
C LEU A 44 -21.18 4.65 -12.44
N ALA A 45 -22.22 4.97 -11.67
CA ALA A 45 -23.39 4.10 -11.50
C ALA A 45 -24.14 3.86 -12.81
N GLY A 46 -24.15 4.85 -13.71
CA GLY A 46 -24.75 4.72 -15.04
C GLY A 46 -24.00 3.78 -15.98
N LEU A 47 -22.73 3.43 -15.68
CA LEU A 47 -21.91 2.55 -16.54
C LEU A 47 -22.06 1.06 -16.19
N SER A 48 -22.54 0.71 -15.01
CA SER A 48 -22.71 -0.69 -14.61
C SER A 48 -23.87 -0.85 -13.62
N ALA A 49 -24.78 -1.77 -13.93
CA ALA A 49 -25.89 -2.12 -13.03
C ALA A 49 -25.43 -2.72 -11.69
N LYS A 50 -24.15 -3.09 -11.57
CA LYS A 50 -23.54 -3.62 -10.34
C LYS A 50 -23.07 -2.53 -9.38
N ILE A 51 -23.14 -1.26 -9.75
CA ILE A 51 -22.73 -0.13 -8.90
C ILE A 51 -23.98 0.51 -8.29
N HIS A 52 -24.13 0.37 -6.99
CA HIS A 52 -25.18 1.03 -6.21
C HIS A 52 -24.60 2.24 -5.49
N VAL A 53 -25.41 3.26 -5.27
CA VAL A 53 -24.99 4.53 -4.64
C VAL A 53 -25.91 4.85 -3.47
N GLU A 54 -25.29 5.26 -2.38
CA GLU A 54 -25.98 5.74 -1.16
C GLU A 54 -25.29 7.02 -0.68
N GLU A 55 -26.06 8.04 -0.35
CA GLU A 55 -25.54 9.25 0.28
C GLU A 55 -25.43 9.05 1.79
N THR A 56 -24.27 9.39 2.37
CA THR A 56 -23.98 9.21 3.79
C THR A 56 -22.96 10.24 4.25
N GLU A 57 -22.80 10.40 5.56
CA GLU A 57 -21.72 11.22 6.11
C GLU A 57 -20.40 10.44 6.15
N LEU A 58 -19.35 11.01 5.60
CA LEU A 58 -17.96 10.55 5.70
C LEU A 58 -17.11 11.64 6.36
N PRO A 59 -15.92 11.27 6.89
CA PRO A 59 -15.05 12.23 7.59
C PRO A 59 -14.60 13.43 6.76
N ARG A 60 -14.54 13.29 5.44
CA ARG A 60 -14.19 14.35 4.49
C ARG A 60 -15.30 14.58 3.48
N VAL A 61 -15.49 15.84 3.11
CA VAL A 61 -16.49 16.28 2.13
C VAL A 61 -15.79 17.20 1.12
N PRO A 62 -15.88 16.95 -0.20
CA PRO A 62 -16.53 15.80 -0.85
C PRO A 62 -15.66 14.54 -0.82
N SER A 63 -16.28 13.39 -0.62
CA SER A 63 -15.60 12.10 -0.67
C SER A 63 -16.56 10.97 -1.01
N PHE A 64 -16.04 9.81 -1.40
CA PHE A 64 -16.80 8.58 -1.52
C PHE A 64 -15.98 7.37 -1.09
N SER A 65 -16.64 6.34 -0.58
CA SER A 65 -16.04 5.05 -0.29
C SER A 65 -16.62 3.96 -1.19
N ILE A 66 -15.80 2.93 -1.49
CA ILE A 66 -16.18 1.78 -2.30
C ILE A 66 -16.26 0.57 -1.38
N ASN A 67 -17.42 -0.07 -1.35
CA ASN A 67 -17.73 -1.12 -0.38
C ASN A 67 -18.39 -2.32 -1.05
N LYS A 68 -18.29 -3.48 -0.43
CA LYS A 68 -19.22 -4.60 -0.73
C LYS A 68 -20.58 -4.28 -0.18
N ILE A 69 -21.65 -4.85 -0.75
CA ILE A 69 -23.04 -4.53 -0.38
C ILE A 69 -23.33 -4.63 1.12
N LYS A 70 -22.65 -5.52 1.84
CA LYS A 70 -22.86 -5.75 3.28
C LYS A 70 -21.63 -5.59 4.15
N GLN A 71 -20.56 -5.04 3.58
CA GLN A 71 -19.28 -4.95 4.27
C GLN A 71 -18.51 -3.72 3.79
N ASP A 72 -18.15 -2.87 4.72
CA ASP A 72 -17.20 -1.80 4.46
C ASP A 72 -15.81 -2.40 4.30
N VAL A 73 -15.11 -2.02 3.20
CA VAL A 73 -13.77 -2.51 2.91
C VAL A 73 -12.68 -1.49 3.21
N GLY A 74 -13.07 -0.31 3.69
CA GLY A 74 -12.14 0.71 4.15
C GLY A 74 -11.41 1.48 3.05
N ILE A 75 -11.90 1.47 1.81
CA ILE A 75 -11.33 2.23 0.69
C ILE A 75 -12.14 3.51 0.49
N THR A 76 -11.50 4.68 0.62
CA THR A 76 -12.12 5.99 0.46
C THR A 76 -11.30 6.89 -0.46
N PHE A 77 -11.99 7.66 -1.28
CA PHE A 77 -11.41 8.71 -2.12
C PHE A 77 -11.97 10.07 -1.69
N ALA A 78 -11.14 10.90 -1.12
CA ALA A 78 -11.44 12.28 -0.81
C ALA A 78 -10.95 13.16 -1.97
N GLY A 79 -11.88 13.48 -2.84
CA GLY A 79 -11.67 14.05 -4.18
C GLY A 79 -11.96 13.04 -5.29
N ILE A 80 -12.02 13.51 -6.53
CA ILE A 80 -12.35 12.68 -7.71
C ILE A 80 -11.05 12.12 -8.30
N PRO A 81 -10.82 10.79 -8.27
CA PRO A 81 -9.57 10.15 -8.70
C PRO A 81 -9.48 10.06 -10.23
N LEU A 82 -9.19 11.20 -10.86
CA LEU A 82 -8.92 11.32 -12.30
C LEU A 82 -7.41 11.46 -12.56
N GLY A 83 -7.04 11.76 -13.80
CA GLY A 83 -5.64 11.87 -14.18
C GLY A 83 -4.88 10.56 -13.91
N HIS A 84 -3.76 10.62 -13.22
CA HIS A 84 -2.97 9.43 -12.92
C HIS A 84 -3.66 8.48 -11.92
N GLU A 85 -4.57 8.96 -11.07
CA GLU A 85 -5.30 8.12 -10.12
C GLU A 85 -6.51 7.38 -10.73
N PHE A 86 -6.81 7.59 -12.01
CA PHE A 86 -7.90 6.89 -12.67
C PHE A 86 -7.76 5.36 -12.63
N THR A 87 -6.55 4.85 -12.81
CA THR A 87 -6.29 3.41 -12.70
C THR A 87 -6.52 2.90 -11.28
N SER A 88 -6.19 3.70 -10.26
CA SER A 88 -6.44 3.34 -8.86
C SER A 88 -7.93 3.21 -8.57
N LEU A 89 -8.76 4.07 -9.15
CA LEU A 89 -10.22 3.95 -9.10
C LEU A 89 -10.72 2.66 -9.76
N VAL A 90 -10.31 2.42 -11.01
CA VAL A 90 -10.74 1.25 -11.79
C VAL A 90 -10.43 -0.04 -11.02
N LEU A 91 -9.20 -0.16 -10.51
CA LEU A 91 -8.78 -1.32 -9.73
C LEU A 91 -9.56 -1.45 -8.43
N ALA A 92 -9.83 -0.36 -7.71
CA ALA A 92 -10.63 -0.39 -6.49
C ALA A 92 -12.06 -0.89 -6.74
N LEU A 93 -12.71 -0.43 -7.82
CA LEU A 93 -14.03 -0.90 -8.22
C LEU A 93 -14.04 -2.40 -8.53
N LEU A 94 -13.12 -2.84 -9.38
CA LEU A 94 -13.01 -4.24 -9.79
C LEU A 94 -12.68 -5.16 -8.63
N GLN A 95 -11.67 -4.82 -7.83
CA GLN A 95 -11.21 -5.65 -6.73
C GLN A 95 -12.24 -5.74 -5.60
N THR A 96 -12.94 -4.65 -5.31
CA THR A 96 -14.05 -4.68 -4.35
C THR A 96 -15.19 -5.56 -4.83
N SER A 97 -15.43 -5.63 -6.14
CA SER A 97 -16.46 -6.51 -6.72
C SER A 97 -16.08 -7.99 -6.69
N GLY A 98 -14.81 -8.34 -6.43
CA GLY A 98 -14.33 -9.73 -6.38
C GLY A 98 -13.20 -10.06 -7.34
N TYR A 99 -12.88 -9.17 -8.30
CA TYR A 99 -11.75 -9.38 -9.21
C TYR A 99 -10.44 -9.47 -8.39
N PRO A 100 -9.64 -10.54 -8.55
CA PRO A 100 -8.48 -10.77 -7.70
C PRO A 100 -7.36 -9.74 -7.95
N PRO A 101 -6.74 -9.19 -6.90
CA PRO A 101 -5.53 -8.38 -7.06
C PRO A 101 -4.36 -9.23 -7.57
N LYS A 102 -3.55 -8.65 -8.44
CA LYS A 102 -2.36 -9.31 -9.00
C LYS A 102 -1.15 -9.11 -8.08
N ILE A 103 -1.13 -9.83 -6.98
CA ILE A 103 -0.02 -9.87 -6.01
C ILE A 103 0.31 -11.30 -5.63
N ASP A 104 1.50 -11.54 -5.11
CA ASP A 104 1.94 -12.87 -4.67
C ASP A 104 1.11 -13.40 -3.50
N ALA A 105 0.84 -14.70 -3.50
CA ALA A 105 0.07 -15.36 -2.44
C ALA A 105 0.69 -15.18 -1.05
N SER A 106 2.02 -15.08 -0.96
CA SER A 106 2.73 -14.82 0.29
C SER A 106 2.41 -13.44 0.85
N LEU A 107 2.28 -12.41 0.00
CA LEU A 107 1.88 -11.06 0.41
C LEU A 107 0.43 -11.01 0.86
N VAL A 108 -0.46 -11.75 0.17
CA VAL A 108 -1.87 -11.88 0.59
C VAL A 108 -1.96 -12.43 2.02
N GLU A 109 -1.21 -13.49 2.33
CA GLU A 109 -1.20 -14.07 3.67
C GLU A 109 -0.55 -13.14 4.71
N GLN A 110 0.50 -12.43 4.35
CA GLN A 110 1.09 -11.42 5.24
C GLN A 110 0.08 -10.34 5.60
N ILE A 111 -0.59 -9.75 4.60
CA ILE A 111 -1.59 -8.70 4.82
C ILE A 111 -2.73 -9.18 5.71
N LYS A 112 -3.29 -10.38 5.45
CA LYS A 112 -4.37 -10.96 6.26
C LYS A 112 -3.98 -11.18 7.72
N ASN A 113 -2.71 -11.47 7.98
CA ASN A 113 -2.20 -11.77 9.32
C ASN A 113 -1.78 -10.51 10.11
N ILE A 114 -1.79 -9.32 9.51
CA ILE A 114 -1.51 -8.06 10.20
C ILE A 114 -2.55 -7.85 11.30
N LYS A 115 -2.07 -7.65 12.53
CA LYS A 115 -2.91 -7.41 13.70
C LYS A 115 -2.77 -5.97 14.18
N GLY A 116 -3.84 -5.40 14.64
CA GLY A 116 -3.92 -4.00 15.04
C GLY A 116 -4.80 -3.19 14.09
N THR A 117 -5.06 -1.94 14.39
CA THR A 117 -5.87 -1.04 13.57
C THR A 117 -4.96 -0.04 12.85
N PHE A 118 -5.06 0.03 11.54
CA PHE A 118 -4.22 0.84 10.69
C PHE A 118 -5.09 1.72 9.78
N ASN A 119 -5.09 3.02 10.04
CA ASN A 119 -5.79 4.00 9.22
C ASN A 119 -4.77 4.76 8.39
N PHE A 120 -4.69 4.47 7.11
CA PHE A 120 -3.79 5.14 6.18
C PHE A 120 -4.49 6.31 5.50
N GLU A 121 -3.76 7.41 5.34
CA GLU A 121 -4.14 8.54 4.52
C GLU A 121 -3.00 8.84 3.55
N THR A 122 -3.28 8.84 2.24
CA THR A 122 -2.29 9.18 1.22
C THR A 122 -2.66 10.48 0.57
N TYR A 123 -1.85 11.51 0.78
CA TYR A 123 -1.99 12.79 0.09
C TYR A 123 -1.35 12.70 -1.29
N VAL A 124 -2.13 13.05 -2.31
CA VAL A 124 -1.76 12.90 -3.72
C VAL A 124 -1.98 14.19 -4.51
N SER A 125 -1.42 14.23 -5.70
CA SER A 125 -1.81 15.13 -6.78
C SER A 125 -2.21 14.29 -7.99
N LEU A 126 -3.26 14.68 -8.69
CA LEU A 126 -3.75 13.96 -9.86
C LEU A 126 -2.75 13.96 -11.04
N THR A 127 -1.70 14.80 -10.97
CA THR A 127 -0.60 14.85 -11.93
C THR A 127 0.67 14.10 -11.46
N CYS A 128 0.63 13.46 -10.31
CA CYS A 128 1.76 12.74 -9.72
C CYS A 128 1.87 11.33 -10.30
N HIS A 129 3.00 10.99 -10.93
CA HIS A 129 3.23 9.68 -11.54
C HIS A 129 3.48 8.55 -10.52
N ASN A 130 4.00 8.88 -9.34
CA ASN A 130 4.35 7.91 -8.30
C ASN A 130 3.20 7.64 -7.30
N CYS A 131 2.17 8.49 -7.29
CA CYS A 131 1.05 8.40 -6.35
C CYS A 131 0.21 7.12 -6.55
N PRO A 132 -0.14 6.70 -7.78
CA PRO A 132 -1.01 5.55 -7.99
C PRO A 132 -0.50 4.25 -7.40
N GLU A 133 0.80 4.02 -7.41
CA GLU A 133 1.40 2.80 -6.88
C GLU A 133 1.15 2.66 -5.36
N VAL A 134 1.34 3.75 -4.63
CA VAL A 134 1.10 3.79 -3.17
C VAL A 134 -0.40 3.66 -2.87
N VAL A 135 -1.25 4.36 -3.61
CA VAL A 135 -2.71 4.29 -3.45
C VAL A 135 -3.23 2.88 -3.71
N GLN A 136 -2.78 2.24 -4.77
CA GLN A 136 -3.19 0.88 -5.12
C GLN A 136 -2.71 -0.15 -4.09
N ALA A 137 -1.47 -0.04 -3.63
CA ALA A 137 -0.94 -0.92 -2.58
C ALA A 137 -1.77 -0.85 -1.29
N LEU A 138 -2.09 0.36 -0.82
CA LEU A 138 -2.88 0.55 0.40
C LEU A 138 -4.36 0.17 0.22
N ASN A 139 -4.94 0.37 -0.97
CA ASN A 139 -6.27 -0.13 -1.30
C ASN A 139 -6.35 -1.66 -1.24
N ILE A 140 -5.33 -2.36 -1.79
CA ILE A 140 -5.24 -3.82 -1.71
C ILE A 140 -5.14 -4.29 -0.25
N MET A 141 -4.34 -3.60 0.57
CA MET A 141 -4.23 -3.93 1.99
C MET A 141 -5.57 -3.78 2.72
N SER A 142 -6.31 -2.69 2.46
CA SER A 142 -7.65 -2.48 3.03
C SER A 142 -8.65 -3.53 2.58
N LEU A 143 -8.62 -3.91 1.31
CA LEU A 143 -9.49 -4.95 0.77
C LEU A 143 -9.27 -6.32 1.42
N LEU A 144 -8.02 -6.66 1.73
CA LEU A 144 -7.61 -7.97 2.24
C LEU A 144 -7.67 -8.08 3.77
N ASN A 145 -7.62 -6.97 4.49
CA ASN A 145 -7.61 -6.97 5.95
C ASN A 145 -8.58 -5.91 6.51
N PRO A 146 -9.65 -6.32 7.21
CA PRO A 146 -10.68 -5.41 7.73
C PRO A 146 -10.18 -4.45 8.83
N ASN A 147 -8.99 -4.68 9.37
CA ASN A 147 -8.37 -3.79 10.35
C ASN A 147 -7.57 -2.65 9.70
N ILE A 148 -7.50 -2.62 8.38
CA ILE A 148 -6.79 -1.62 7.60
C ILE A 148 -7.80 -0.78 6.82
N THR A 149 -7.68 0.53 6.90
CA THR A 149 -8.44 1.47 6.07
C THR A 149 -7.48 2.39 5.34
N HIS A 150 -7.87 2.82 4.15
CA HIS A 150 -7.10 3.74 3.35
C HIS A 150 -7.98 4.85 2.77
N THR A 151 -7.53 6.08 2.92
CA THR A 151 -8.13 7.25 2.27
C THR A 151 -7.10 7.91 1.37
N MET A 152 -7.37 7.94 0.07
CA MET A 152 -6.68 8.84 -0.87
C MET A 152 -7.22 10.26 -0.68
N VAL A 153 -6.34 11.24 -0.51
CA VAL A 153 -6.70 12.64 -0.30
C VAL A 153 -6.11 13.48 -1.43
N ASP A 154 -6.97 14.07 -2.26
CA ASP A 154 -6.52 15.04 -3.27
C ASP A 154 -6.11 16.36 -2.61
N GLY A 155 -4.80 16.62 -2.62
CA GLY A 155 -4.24 17.84 -2.02
C GLY A 155 -4.70 19.14 -2.68
N ALA A 156 -5.24 19.11 -3.89
CA ALA A 156 -5.80 20.28 -4.54
C ALA A 156 -7.18 20.66 -3.98
N ILE A 157 -7.95 19.68 -3.50
CA ILE A 157 -9.26 19.89 -2.84
C ILE A 157 -9.04 20.20 -1.36
N PHE A 158 -8.16 19.45 -0.67
CA PHE A 158 -7.93 19.53 0.78
C PHE A 158 -6.65 20.33 1.11
N LYS A 159 -6.50 21.53 0.55
CA LYS A 159 -5.31 22.40 0.71
C LYS A 159 -5.01 22.72 2.17
N GLU A 160 -6.03 23.04 2.94
CA GLU A 160 -5.88 23.39 4.36
C GLU A 160 -5.25 22.25 5.17
N GLU A 161 -5.63 20.99 4.89
CA GLU A 161 -5.01 19.81 5.51
C GLU A 161 -3.55 19.66 5.10
N VAL A 162 -3.24 19.85 3.81
CA VAL A 162 -1.88 19.79 3.27
C VAL A 162 -0.97 20.82 3.93
N GLU A 163 -1.46 22.05 4.07
CA GLU A 163 -0.74 23.16 4.72
C GLU A 163 -0.55 22.89 6.22
N ALA A 164 -1.61 22.51 6.92
CA ALA A 164 -1.55 22.20 8.36
C ALA A 164 -0.58 21.06 8.68
N LYS A 165 -0.46 20.08 7.79
CA LYS A 165 0.45 18.93 7.92
C LYS A 165 1.84 19.20 7.36
N ASN A 166 2.11 20.39 6.78
CA ASN A 166 3.37 20.75 6.11
C ASN A 166 3.81 19.73 5.06
N ILE A 167 2.91 19.24 4.23
CA ILE A 167 3.21 18.28 3.18
C ILE A 167 3.83 19.02 1.99
N LEU A 168 5.13 18.82 1.75
CA LEU A 168 5.90 19.51 0.71
C LEU A 168 6.00 18.72 -0.60
N ALA A 169 5.75 17.42 -0.57
CA ALA A 169 5.85 16.54 -1.72
C ALA A 169 4.86 15.38 -1.62
N VAL A 170 4.40 14.88 -2.77
CA VAL A 170 3.46 13.76 -2.86
C VAL A 170 4.06 12.61 -3.70
N PRO A 171 3.66 11.34 -3.45
CA PRO A 171 2.73 10.91 -2.40
C PRO A 171 3.32 11.09 -1.00
N PHE A 172 2.48 11.40 -0.03
CA PHE A 172 2.86 11.40 1.38
C PHE A 172 1.82 10.64 2.20
N VAL A 173 2.29 9.69 2.99
CA VAL A 173 1.42 8.77 3.74
C VAL A 173 1.45 9.08 5.23
N TYR A 174 0.28 9.14 5.83
CA TYR A 174 0.08 9.13 7.27
C TYR A 174 -0.50 7.78 7.69
N LEU A 175 -0.10 7.32 8.86
CA LEU A 175 -0.63 6.14 9.53
C LEU A 175 -1.12 6.53 10.92
N ASN A 176 -2.42 6.31 11.19
CA ASN A 176 -3.05 6.67 12.47
C ASN A 176 -2.76 8.13 12.88
N GLY A 177 -2.79 9.04 11.89
CA GLY A 177 -2.53 10.46 12.08
C GLY A 177 -1.06 10.86 12.27
N GLN A 178 -0.11 9.91 12.18
CA GLN A 178 1.33 10.17 12.27
C GLN A 178 2.00 10.02 10.90
N PRO A 179 3.03 10.80 10.58
CA PRO A 179 3.81 10.63 9.36
C PRO A 179 4.38 9.21 9.25
N PHE A 180 4.12 8.55 8.13
CA PHE A 180 4.58 7.18 7.87
C PHE A 180 5.69 7.15 6.81
N GLY A 181 5.54 7.91 5.73
CA GLY A 181 6.55 8.01 4.68
C GLY A 181 6.10 8.85 3.50
N GLY A 182 7.07 9.24 2.68
CA GLY A 182 6.83 10.02 1.46
C GLY A 182 7.59 9.44 0.28
N GLY A 183 7.13 9.81 -0.93
CA GLY A 183 7.66 9.29 -2.19
C GLY A 183 7.07 7.93 -2.58
N ARG A 184 7.61 7.37 -3.65
CA ARG A 184 7.21 6.04 -4.13
C ARG A 184 7.49 4.99 -3.07
N MET A 185 6.52 4.15 -2.79
CA MET A 185 6.63 2.98 -1.91
C MET A 185 5.89 1.80 -2.53
N GLU A 186 6.57 0.69 -2.69
CA GLU A 186 5.98 -0.57 -3.13
C GLU A 186 5.29 -1.28 -1.95
N LEU A 187 4.40 -2.22 -2.24
CA LEU A 187 3.63 -2.95 -1.23
C LEU A 187 4.54 -3.63 -0.19
N GLU A 188 5.62 -4.26 -0.65
CA GLU A 188 6.61 -4.92 0.19
C GLU A 188 7.31 -3.95 1.14
N GLU A 189 7.62 -2.75 0.67
CA GLU A 189 8.22 -1.71 1.51
C GLU A 189 7.25 -1.24 2.60
N ILE A 190 5.98 -1.03 2.24
CA ILE A 190 4.94 -0.66 3.21
C ILE A 190 4.80 -1.75 4.26
N LEU A 191 4.72 -3.02 3.85
CA LEU A 191 4.63 -4.16 4.75
C LEU A 191 5.85 -4.26 5.67
N SER A 192 7.05 -4.12 5.13
CA SER A 192 8.27 -4.17 5.93
C SER A 192 8.33 -3.08 7.01
N LYS A 193 7.81 -1.90 6.70
CA LYS A 193 7.71 -0.80 7.69
C LYS A 193 6.68 -1.08 8.79
N LEU A 194 5.63 -1.85 8.51
CA LEU A 194 4.63 -2.23 9.49
C LEU A 194 5.11 -3.38 10.40
N ASP A 195 5.83 -4.35 9.83
CA ASP A 195 6.35 -5.51 10.57
C ASP A 195 7.51 -5.16 11.50
N ILE A 196 8.16 -4.02 11.30
CA ILE A 196 9.27 -3.58 12.16
C ILE A 196 8.86 -3.42 13.64
N LYS A 197 7.62 -3.05 13.94
CA LYS A 197 7.21 -2.81 15.33
C LYS A 197 7.08 -4.07 16.20
N PRO A 198 6.42 -5.16 15.76
CA PRO A 198 6.40 -6.41 16.53
C PRO A 198 7.76 -7.09 16.61
N GLU A 199 8.55 -7.05 15.52
CA GLU A 199 9.90 -7.63 15.52
C GLU A 199 10.89 -6.84 16.38
N LEU A 200 10.84 -5.50 16.37
CA LEU A 200 11.64 -4.67 17.27
C LEU A 200 11.30 -4.93 18.73
N ALA A 201 10.04 -5.11 19.09
CA ALA A 201 9.64 -5.48 20.44
C ALA A 201 10.11 -6.90 20.81
N ALA A 202 10.04 -7.85 19.86
CA ALA A 202 10.53 -9.21 20.03
C ALA A 202 12.06 -9.28 20.04
N LEU A 203 12.73 -8.43 19.26
CA LEU A 203 14.19 -8.29 19.26
C LEU A 203 14.69 -7.58 20.52
N ALA A 204 13.98 -6.54 21.00
CA ALA A 204 14.30 -5.87 22.25
C ALA A 204 14.13 -6.79 23.48
N ALA A 205 13.30 -7.80 23.40
CA ALA A 205 13.12 -8.81 24.43
C ALA A 205 14.20 -9.93 24.39
N LYS A 206 15.02 -10.00 23.35
CA LYS A 206 16.13 -10.94 23.25
C LYS A 206 17.35 -10.37 23.98
N GLU A 207 18.03 -11.23 24.71
CA GLU A 207 19.32 -10.84 25.24
C GLU A 207 20.31 -10.46 24.12
N PRO A 208 21.11 -9.41 24.30
CA PRO A 208 22.05 -8.96 23.26
C PRO A 208 23.09 -10.04 22.92
N TYR A 209 23.51 -10.07 21.66
CA TYR A 209 24.62 -10.90 21.24
C TYR A 209 25.94 -10.29 21.72
N ASP A 210 26.92 -11.15 22.08
CA ASP A 210 28.29 -10.70 22.35
C ASP A 210 28.98 -10.25 21.05
N VAL A 211 28.64 -10.92 19.93
CA VAL A 211 29.12 -10.62 18.59
C VAL A 211 27.98 -10.72 17.58
N LEU A 212 27.73 -9.65 16.85
CA LEU A 212 26.85 -9.65 15.69
C LEU A 212 27.67 -9.45 14.41
N VAL A 213 27.67 -10.46 13.56
CA VAL A 213 28.34 -10.43 12.26
C VAL A 213 27.33 -10.05 11.18
N ILE A 214 27.65 -9.03 10.39
CA ILE A 214 26.83 -8.58 9.26
C ILE A 214 27.54 -8.99 7.96
N GLY A 215 26.89 -9.87 7.20
CA GLY A 215 27.37 -10.43 5.95
C GLY A 215 27.62 -11.95 6.00
N GLY A 216 27.00 -12.68 5.07
CA GLY A 216 27.05 -14.16 4.99
C GLY A 216 28.13 -14.72 4.05
N GLY A 217 29.08 -13.89 3.59
CA GLY A 217 30.19 -14.33 2.76
C GLY A 217 31.24 -15.09 3.58
N PRO A 218 32.36 -15.55 2.94
CA PRO A 218 33.40 -16.35 3.60
C PRO A 218 33.99 -15.70 4.84
N ALA A 219 34.24 -14.40 4.79
CA ALA A 219 34.79 -13.66 5.92
C ALA A 219 33.81 -13.61 7.10
N GLY A 220 32.53 -13.27 6.84
CA GLY A 220 31.51 -13.18 7.86
C GLY A 220 31.18 -14.55 8.48
N THR A 221 31.01 -15.58 7.67
CA THR A 221 30.77 -16.95 8.18
C THR A 221 31.95 -17.46 8.99
N SER A 222 33.19 -17.22 8.56
CA SER A 222 34.39 -17.56 9.32
C SER A 222 34.43 -16.84 10.66
N ALA A 223 34.20 -15.52 10.68
CA ALA A 223 34.17 -14.74 11.92
C ALA A 223 33.10 -15.25 12.89
N ALA A 224 31.88 -15.52 12.39
CA ALA A 224 30.81 -16.05 13.22
C ALA A 224 31.13 -17.43 13.81
N ILE A 225 31.70 -18.34 13.00
CA ILE A 225 32.12 -19.67 13.47
C ILE A 225 33.17 -19.55 14.57
N TYR A 226 34.21 -18.72 14.38
CA TYR A 226 35.26 -18.58 15.38
C TYR A 226 34.79 -17.89 16.66
N ALA A 227 33.89 -16.92 16.57
CA ALA A 227 33.28 -16.30 17.74
C ALA A 227 32.44 -17.31 18.54
N ALA A 228 31.61 -18.07 17.87
CA ALA A 228 30.79 -19.12 18.49
C ALA A 228 31.63 -20.25 19.12
N ARG A 229 32.72 -20.65 18.47
CA ARG A 229 33.66 -21.64 19.03
C ARG A 229 34.37 -21.19 20.31
N LYS A 230 34.49 -19.87 20.51
CA LYS A 230 34.99 -19.31 21.76
C LYS A 230 33.92 -19.20 22.85
N GLY A 231 32.72 -19.69 22.63
CA GLY A 231 31.62 -19.63 23.58
C GLY A 231 30.88 -18.29 23.59
N LEU A 232 31.19 -17.36 22.66
CA LEU A 232 30.49 -16.10 22.55
C LEU A 232 29.11 -16.32 21.93
N ARG A 233 28.10 -15.67 22.47
CA ARG A 233 26.76 -15.64 21.90
C ARG A 233 26.77 -14.85 20.61
N THR A 234 26.79 -15.55 19.49
CA THR A 234 27.05 -14.97 18.17
C THR A 234 25.80 -14.97 17.30
N GLY A 235 25.46 -13.81 16.73
CA GLY A 235 24.47 -13.65 15.68
C GLY A 235 25.12 -13.47 14.32
N LEU A 236 24.53 -14.02 13.26
CA LEU A 236 24.90 -13.76 11.86
C LEU A 236 23.68 -13.21 11.12
N LEU A 237 23.82 -12.00 10.60
CA LEU A 237 22.81 -11.36 9.74
C LEU A 237 23.34 -11.38 8.30
N ALA A 238 22.61 -12.01 7.39
CA ALA A 238 22.96 -12.10 6.00
C ALA A 238 21.72 -12.24 5.12
N GLU A 239 21.72 -11.54 4.00
CA GLU A 239 20.71 -11.70 2.97
C GLU A 239 20.81 -13.08 2.30
N LYS A 240 22.05 -13.52 2.01
CA LYS A 240 22.35 -14.80 1.38
C LYS A 240 23.60 -15.42 2.00
N LEU A 241 23.52 -16.65 2.47
CA LEU A 241 24.68 -17.41 2.94
C LEU A 241 25.57 -17.80 1.75
N GLY A 242 26.90 -17.66 1.92
CA GLY A 242 27.90 -17.83 0.87
C GLY A 242 28.27 -16.54 0.16
N GLY A 243 27.40 -15.53 0.13
CA GLY A 243 27.65 -14.24 -0.51
C GLY A 243 28.07 -14.41 -1.97
N GLN A 244 29.05 -13.64 -2.41
CA GLN A 244 29.55 -13.65 -3.80
C GLN A 244 30.15 -14.99 -4.27
N ILE A 245 30.52 -15.89 -3.36
CA ILE A 245 31.00 -17.24 -3.74
C ILE A 245 29.95 -18.00 -4.53
N ASN A 246 28.65 -17.82 -4.19
CA ASN A 246 27.58 -18.52 -4.89
C ASN A 246 27.42 -18.07 -6.35
N ASP A 247 27.97 -16.92 -6.70
CA ASP A 247 27.85 -16.31 -8.02
C ASP A 247 29.18 -16.36 -8.80
N THR A 248 30.21 -17.04 -8.24
CA THR A 248 31.57 -17.12 -8.79
C THR A 248 31.84 -18.54 -9.28
N PHE A 249 32.30 -18.68 -10.54
CA PHE A 249 32.61 -19.99 -11.15
C PHE A 249 33.89 -20.65 -10.60
N GLY A 250 34.76 -19.90 -9.95
CA GLY A 250 36.00 -20.40 -9.36
C GLY A 250 36.60 -19.39 -8.41
N ILE A 251 37.33 -19.89 -7.40
CA ILE A 251 38.07 -19.08 -6.43
C ILE A 251 39.52 -19.46 -6.51
N GLU A 252 40.33 -18.62 -7.17
CA GLU A 252 41.74 -18.90 -7.45
C GLU A 252 42.71 -18.53 -6.33
N ASN A 253 42.26 -17.74 -5.37
CA ASN A 253 43.08 -17.18 -4.31
C ASN A 253 42.76 -17.77 -2.92
N PHE A 254 42.08 -18.92 -2.83
CA PHE A 254 41.82 -19.56 -1.55
C PHE A 254 43.07 -20.32 -1.09
N ILE A 255 43.66 -19.87 0.03
CA ILE A 255 44.86 -20.49 0.63
C ILE A 255 44.48 -21.95 0.99
N SER A 256 45.21 -22.92 0.48
CA SER A 256 45.08 -24.34 0.69
C SER A 256 44.33 -25.18 -0.36
N ILE A 257 43.81 -24.63 -1.41
CA ILE A 257 43.37 -25.39 -2.57
C ILE A 257 44.50 -25.35 -3.62
N LYS A 258 45.09 -26.51 -3.91
CA LYS A 258 45.92 -26.69 -5.09
C LYS A 258 45.03 -27.09 -6.27
N TYR A 259 45.29 -26.47 -7.41
CA TYR A 259 44.65 -26.81 -8.69
C TYR A 259 44.93 -28.26 -9.09
#